data_4ad7f3680db763e41f13165839add42e
#
_entry.id   4ad7f3680db763e41f13165839add42e
#
_cell.length_a   1.000
_cell.length_b   1.000
_cell.length_c   1.000
_cell.angle_alpha   90.00
_cell.angle_beta   90.00
_cell.angle_gamma   90.00
#
_symmetry.space_group_name_H-M   'P 1'
#
loop_
_entity.id
_entity.type
_entity.pdbx_description
1 polymer ?
#
loop_
_entity_poly.entity_id
_entity_poly.type
_entity_poly.pdbx_seq_one_letter_code
_entity_poly.pdbx_strand_id
1 'polypeptide(L)'
;MRELGVKARLRAAQRWFSPKFLAVFEETEPLVTICIATFNRAGLLSERTLPSLLRQSYAKLEILVVGDCCTDDTGARIAALGDPRIRFINLPTRGPYPEVPERRWMVAGSTPMNRALREARGSFITHLDDDDEYTPDRIEKLLTLLRHTRSDFAFHPFRAQLKDGSWWDNPAPRFELGYVTTSSVFYHSFWKSIEWDLEAWRYAEPGDWNRFRKIRFLGAKIARHSDSMLVHYREQNQADR
;
A
#
# COMPACT_ATOMS: atom_id res chain seq x y z
N MET A 1 -25.01 14.21 6.15
CA MET A 1 -23.64 13.66 6.28
C MET A 1 -23.38 12.90 7.57
N ARG A 2 -23.75 13.41 8.79
CA ARG A 2 -23.51 12.68 10.06
C ARG A 2 -24.19 11.31 10.12
N GLU A 3 -25.42 11.19 9.66
CA GLU A 3 -26.21 9.95 9.70
C GLU A 3 -25.66 8.86 8.77
N LEU A 4 -25.17 9.22 7.57
CA LEU A 4 -24.50 8.32 6.65
C LEU A 4 -23.19 7.79 7.24
N GLY A 5 -22.44 8.63 7.97
CA GLY A 5 -21.23 8.23 8.66
C GLY A 5 -21.48 7.23 9.78
N VAL A 6 -22.55 7.40 10.56
CA VAL A 6 -22.93 6.45 11.63
C VAL A 6 -23.32 5.10 11.05
N LYS A 7 -24.16 5.05 10.00
CA LYS A 7 -24.55 3.81 9.34
C LYS A 7 -23.34 3.07 8.75
N ALA A 8 -22.42 3.80 8.11
CA ALA A 8 -21.20 3.20 7.56
C ALA A 8 -20.30 2.61 8.66
N ARG A 9 -20.15 3.30 9.79
CA ARG A 9 -19.39 2.81 10.95
C ARG A 9 -20.03 1.58 11.58
N LEU A 10 -21.34 1.55 11.73
CA LEU A 10 -22.06 0.39 12.25
C LEU A 10 -21.89 -0.83 11.34
N ARG A 11 -22.01 -0.65 10.01
CA ARG A 11 -21.76 -1.72 9.04
C ARG A 11 -20.32 -2.22 9.13
N ALA A 12 -19.34 -1.31 9.23
CA ALA A 12 -17.96 -1.70 9.40
C ALA A 12 -17.71 -2.45 10.71
N ALA A 13 -18.36 -2.04 11.84
CA ALA A 13 -18.26 -2.73 13.11
C ALA A 13 -18.82 -4.16 13.06
N GLN A 14 -19.86 -4.40 12.27
CA GLN A 14 -20.48 -5.73 12.10
C GLN A 14 -19.50 -6.78 11.52
N ARG A 15 -18.38 -6.38 10.91
CA ARG A 15 -17.37 -7.32 10.39
C ARG A 15 -16.87 -8.29 11.47
N TRP A 16 -16.75 -7.83 12.70
CA TRP A 16 -16.28 -8.62 13.83
C TRP A 16 -17.26 -9.74 14.26
N PHE A 17 -18.48 -9.75 13.72
CA PHE A 17 -19.46 -10.83 13.90
C PHE A 17 -19.53 -11.74 12.67
N SER A 18 -18.74 -11.47 11.62
CA SER A 18 -18.69 -12.28 10.40
C SER A 18 -17.71 -13.44 10.56
N PRO A 19 -18.16 -14.71 10.49
CA PRO A 19 -17.25 -15.86 10.50
C PRO A 19 -16.19 -15.78 9.39
N LYS A 20 -16.59 -15.31 8.21
CA LYS A 20 -15.67 -15.14 7.07
C LYS A 20 -14.56 -14.13 7.37
N PHE A 21 -14.86 -13.03 8.04
CA PHE A 21 -13.86 -12.05 8.43
C PHE A 21 -12.92 -12.63 9.48
N LEU A 22 -13.45 -13.31 10.49
CA LEU A 22 -12.65 -13.88 11.57
C LEU A 22 -11.79 -15.06 11.12
N ALA A 23 -12.27 -15.87 10.20
CA ALA A 23 -11.54 -17.05 9.68
C ALA A 23 -10.17 -16.68 9.09
N VAL A 24 -10.01 -15.47 8.54
CA VAL A 24 -8.74 -15.01 7.97
C VAL A 24 -7.61 -14.96 9.02
N PHE A 25 -7.93 -14.68 10.27
CA PHE A 25 -6.94 -14.66 11.36
C PHE A 25 -6.49 -16.06 11.78
N GLU A 26 -7.28 -17.08 11.45
CA GLU A 26 -7.00 -18.49 11.76
C GLU A 26 -6.34 -19.25 10.58
N GLU A 27 -6.30 -18.66 9.39
CA GLU A 27 -5.60 -19.25 8.24
C GLU A 27 -4.12 -19.46 8.58
N THR A 28 -3.59 -20.68 8.43
CA THR A 28 -2.18 -21.00 8.74
C THR A 28 -1.24 -20.12 7.90
N GLU A 29 -1.49 -20.08 6.59
CA GLU A 29 -0.70 -19.31 5.62
C GLU A 29 -1.65 -18.48 4.73
N PRO A 30 -2.17 -17.32 5.20
CA PRO A 30 -3.04 -16.48 4.39
C PRO A 30 -2.29 -15.91 3.18
N LEU A 31 -2.94 -15.86 2.03
CA LEU A 31 -2.37 -15.13 0.89
C LEU A 31 -2.28 -13.64 1.21
N VAL A 32 -1.12 -13.05 0.96
CA VAL A 32 -0.90 -11.59 1.10
C VAL A 32 -0.71 -10.99 -0.27
N THR A 33 -1.55 -9.99 -0.61
CA THR A 33 -1.36 -9.19 -1.84
C THR A 33 -0.56 -7.95 -1.54
N ILE A 34 0.50 -7.73 -2.33
CA ILE A 34 1.28 -6.49 -2.34
C ILE A 34 0.91 -5.73 -3.60
N CYS A 35 0.29 -4.55 -3.45
CA CYS A 35 -0.12 -3.70 -4.55
C CYS A 35 0.96 -2.66 -4.85
N ILE A 36 1.38 -2.56 -6.10
CA ILE A 36 2.38 -1.61 -6.59
C ILE A 36 1.79 -0.85 -7.78
N ALA A 37 1.79 0.48 -7.70
CA ALA A 37 1.52 1.35 -8.84
C ALA A 37 2.84 1.82 -9.43
N THR A 38 2.99 1.80 -10.76
CA THR A 38 4.21 2.26 -11.42
C THR A 38 3.91 3.04 -12.70
N PHE A 39 4.80 3.96 -13.05
CA PHE A 39 4.75 4.68 -14.33
C PHE A 39 6.16 4.95 -14.84
N ASN A 40 6.57 4.22 -15.90
CA ASN A 40 7.87 4.39 -16.57
C ASN A 40 9.07 4.39 -15.60
N ARG A 41 9.15 3.37 -14.73
CA ARG A 41 10.21 3.19 -13.73
C ARG A 41 10.77 1.77 -13.73
N ALA A 42 10.91 1.20 -14.91
CA ALA A 42 11.34 -0.16 -15.12
C ALA A 42 12.60 -0.54 -14.32
N GLY A 43 13.63 0.35 -14.30
CA GLY A 43 14.88 0.12 -13.57
C GLY A 43 14.67 0.00 -12.07
N LEU A 44 14.10 1.02 -11.44
CA LEU A 44 13.87 1.04 -9.98
C LEU A 44 13.02 -0.15 -9.52
N LEU A 45 11.94 -0.42 -10.25
CA LEU A 45 11.04 -1.51 -9.94
C LEU A 45 11.74 -2.88 -10.03
N SER A 46 12.51 -3.14 -11.09
CA SER A 46 13.15 -4.45 -11.33
C SER A 46 14.43 -4.67 -10.51
N GLU A 47 15.15 -3.62 -10.15
CA GLU A 47 16.47 -3.72 -9.50
C GLU A 47 16.42 -3.48 -7.98
N ARG A 48 15.36 -2.82 -7.47
CA ARG A 48 15.19 -2.49 -6.06
C ARG A 48 13.91 -3.08 -5.49
N THR A 49 12.74 -2.61 -5.94
CA THR A 49 11.45 -2.89 -5.30
C THR A 49 11.08 -4.37 -5.36
N LEU A 50 11.01 -4.95 -6.55
CA LEU A 50 10.65 -6.37 -6.71
C LEU A 50 11.65 -7.31 -6.04
N PRO A 51 12.99 -7.16 -6.15
CA PRO A 51 13.93 -7.96 -5.41
C PRO A 51 13.73 -7.94 -3.88
N SER A 52 13.32 -6.80 -3.30
CA SER A 52 13.02 -6.72 -1.86
C SER A 52 11.82 -7.60 -1.46
N LEU A 53 10.84 -7.72 -2.34
CA LEU A 53 9.66 -8.57 -2.15
C LEU A 53 9.97 -10.05 -2.37
N LEU A 54 10.81 -10.37 -3.33
CA LEU A 54 11.20 -11.75 -3.63
C LEU A 54 12.04 -12.38 -2.49
N ARG A 55 12.70 -11.55 -1.69
CA ARG A 55 13.48 -11.94 -0.50
C ARG A 55 12.66 -11.98 0.79
N GLN A 56 11.33 -11.76 0.77
CA GLN A 56 10.51 -11.89 1.98
C GLN A 56 10.58 -13.30 2.55
N SER A 57 10.69 -13.43 3.89
CA SER A 57 10.66 -14.72 4.60
C SER A 57 9.30 -15.42 4.44
N TYR A 58 8.25 -14.67 4.24
CA TYR A 58 6.90 -15.18 3.98
C TYR A 58 6.71 -15.46 2.49
N ALA A 59 6.45 -16.72 2.13
CA ALA A 59 6.44 -17.16 0.73
C ALA A 59 5.10 -16.97 0.00
N LYS A 60 3.95 -17.02 0.72
CA LYS A 60 2.61 -17.02 0.11
C LYS A 60 2.14 -15.61 -0.27
N LEU A 61 2.75 -15.09 -1.32
CA LEU A 61 2.56 -13.73 -1.81
C LEU A 61 1.88 -13.70 -3.18
N GLU A 62 1.06 -12.68 -3.40
CA GLU A 62 0.64 -12.16 -4.70
C GLU A 62 1.23 -10.74 -4.84
N ILE A 63 2.14 -10.56 -5.78
CA ILE A 63 2.76 -9.27 -6.09
C ILE A 63 2.05 -8.72 -7.32
N LEU A 64 1.21 -7.72 -7.12
CA LEU A 64 0.36 -7.15 -8.16
C LEU A 64 0.88 -5.77 -8.57
N VAL A 65 1.57 -5.73 -9.70
CA VAL A 65 2.09 -4.50 -10.28
C VAL A 65 1.10 -3.99 -11.30
N VAL A 66 0.66 -2.74 -11.14
CA VAL A 66 -0.21 -2.06 -12.11
C VAL A 66 0.48 -0.84 -12.67
N GLY A 67 0.78 -0.90 -13.97
CA GLY A 67 1.33 0.20 -14.75
C GLY A 67 0.25 1.23 -15.09
N ASP A 68 0.55 2.51 -14.89
CA ASP A 68 -0.32 3.63 -15.23
C ASP A 68 -0.09 4.06 -16.69
N CYS A 69 -0.35 3.14 -17.64
CA CYS A 69 -0.03 3.31 -19.07
C CYS A 69 1.50 3.44 -19.32
N CYS A 70 2.27 2.49 -18.77
CA CYS A 70 3.72 2.43 -19.02
C CYS A 70 4.02 2.23 -20.52
N THR A 71 5.00 3.00 -21.02
CA THR A 71 5.48 2.98 -22.40
C THR A 71 6.95 2.54 -22.53
N ASP A 72 7.61 2.37 -21.37
CA ASP A 72 8.98 1.86 -21.27
C ASP A 72 9.03 0.32 -21.23
N ASP A 73 10.19 -0.26 -20.95
CA ASP A 73 10.42 -1.70 -20.88
C ASP A 73 9.96 -2.36 -19.56
N THR A 74 9.10 -1.68 -18.74
CA THR A 74 8.61 -2.19 -17.45
C THR A 74 8.06 -3.63 -17.57
N GLY A 75 7.16 -3.88 -18.52
CA GLY A 75 6.58 -5.20 -18.72
C GLY A 75 7.61 -6.29 -19.05
N ALA A 76 8.56 -5.97 -19.92
CA ALA A 76 9.63 -6.89 -20.32
C ALA A 76 10.57 -7.22 -19.15
N ARG A 77 10.97 -6.24 -18.35
CA ARG A 77 11.82 -6.47 -17.16
C ARG A 77 11.12 -7.28 -16.08
N ILE A 78 9.83 -7.03 -15.84
CA ILE A 78 9.03 -7.85 -14.90
C ILE A 78 8.97 -9.31 -15.40
N ALA A 79 8.68 -9.53 -16.68
CA ALA A 79 8.64 -10.86 -17.27
C ALA A 79 9.97 -11.60 -17.15
N ALA A 80 11.09 -10.89 -17.32
CA ALA A 80 12.44 -11.45 -17.20
C ALA A 80 12.79 -11.95 -15.78
N LEU A 81 12.11 -11.47 -14.73
CA LEU A 81 12.27 -12.00 -13.35
C LEU A 81 11.76 -13.43 -13.20
N GLY A 82 10.81 -13.86 -14.05
CA GLY A 82 10.32 -15.24 -14.11
C GLY A 82 9.63 -15.75 -12.83
N ASP A 83 9.29 -14.89 -11.87
CA ASP A 83 8.67 -15.30 -10.61
C ASP A 83 7.14 -15.37 -10.74
N PRO A 84 6.50 -16.54 -10.52
CA PRO A 84 5.07 -16.73 -10.72
C PRO A 84 4.19 -15.96 -9.73
N ARG A 85 4.75 -15.43 -8.65
CA ARG A 85 4.04 -14.59 -7.69
C ARG A 85 3.74 -13.20 -8.22
N ILE A 86 4.47 -12.76 -9.27
CA ILE A 86 4.33 -11.43 -9.87
C ILE A 86 3.30 -11.47 -10.98
N ARG A 87 2.34 -10.57 -10.92
CA ARG A 87 1.34 -10.33 -11.98
C ARG A 87 1.39 -8.86 -12.38
N PHE A 88 1.61 -8.61 -13.66
CA PHE A 88 1.65 -7.26 -14.23
C PHE A 88 0.39 -6.96 -15.03
N ILE A 89 -0.19 -5.78 -14.82
CA ILE A 89 -1.31 -5.24 -15.59
C ILE A 89 -0.91 -3.83 -16.02
N ASN A 90 -0.82 -3.56 -17.32
CA ASN A 90 -0.63 -2.20 -17.79
C ASN A 90 -1.98 -1.61 -18.18
N LEU A 91 -2.31 -0.44 -17.64
CA LEU A 91 -3.56 0.26 -17.99
C LEU A 91 -3.46 0.81 -19.42
N PRO A 92 -4.55 0.80 -20.19
CA PRO A 92 -4.55 1.29 -21.59
C PRO A 92 -4.41 2.82 -21.66
N THR A 93 -4.78 3.53 -20.60
CA THR A 93 -4.72 4.99 -20.51
C THR A 93 -4.26 5.39 -19.11
N ARG A 94 -3.59 6.52 -19.03
CA ARG A 94 -3.16 7.11 -17.78
C ARG A 94 -4.36 7.60 -16.95
N GLY A 95 -4.19 7.64 -15.62
CA GLY A 95 -5.21 8.16 -14.72
C GLY A 95 -5.52 9.65 -14.98
N PRO A 96 -6.74 10.11 -14.68
CA PRO A 96 -7.18 11.49 -14.90
C PRO A 96 -6.65 12.41 -13.77
N TYR A 97 -5.36 12.64 -13.74
CA TYR A 97 -4.72 13.47 -12.71
C TYR A 97 -4.78 14.96 -13.05
N PRO A 98 -4.72 15.84 -12.02
CA PRO A 98 -4.61 17.29 -12.24
C PRO A 98 -3.34 17.65 -13.03
N GLU A 99 -3.44 18.71 -13.84
CA GLU A 99 -2.28 19.24 -14.59
C GLU A 99 -1.25 19.92 -13.66
N VAL A 100 -1.74 20.54 -12.57
CA VAL A 100 -0.89 21.21 -11.56
C VAL A 100 -0.05 20.18 -10.80
N PRO A 101 1.31 20.25 -10.85
CA PRO A 101 2.19 19.23 -10.30
C PRO A 101 1.94 18.90 -8.82
N GLU A 102 1.74 19.91 -7.97
CA GLU A 102 1.51 19.75 -6.54
C GLU A 102 0.20 19.00 -6.25
N ARG A 103 -0.83 19.24 -7.04
CA ARG A 103 -2.13 18.52 -6.93
C ARG A 103 -2.01 17.11 -7.49
N ARG A 104 -1.32 16.97 -8.62
CA ARG A 104 -1.05 15.66 -9.24
C ARG A 104 -0.28 14.76 -8.27
N TRP A 105 0.76 15.28 -7.61
CA TRP A 105 1.53 14.53 -6.63
C TRP A 105 0.66 13.92 -5.53
N MET A 106 -0.37 14.62 -5.08
CA MET A 106 -1.27 14.12 -4.02
C MET A 106 -2.07 12.89 -4.44
N VAL A 107 -2.31 12.68 -5.74
CA VAL A 107 -3.21 11.62 -6.24
C VAL A 107 -2.58 10.73 -7.32
N ALA A 108 -1.35 10.99 -7.71
CA ALA A 108 -0.62 10.15 -8.65
C ALA A 108 -0.57 8.70 -8.15
N GLY A 109 -0.75 7.74 -9.06
CA GLY A 109 -0.82 6.33 -8.70
C GLY A 109 -2.18 5.85 -8.16
N SER A 110 -3.14 6.74 -7.86
CA SER A 110 -4.46 6.33 -7.33
C SER A 110 -5.25 5.44 -8.30
N THR A 111 -5.19 5.72 -9.60
CA THR A 111 -5.89 4.90 -10.62
C THR A 111 -5.34 3.47 -10.69
N PRO A 112 -4.03 3.23 -10.87
CA PRO A 112 -3.47 1.88 -10.84
C PRO A 112 -3.63 1.20 -9.47
N MET A 113 -3.53 1.94 -8.35
CA MET A 113 -3.80 1.37 -7.02
C MET A 113 -5.23 0.89 -6.86
N ASN A 114 -6.23 1.63 -7.36
CA ASN A 114 -7.62 1.19 -7.35
C ASN A 114 -7.82 -0.06 -8.21
N ARG A 115 -7.15 -0.14 -9.36
CA ARG A 115 -7.15 -1.37 -10.16
C ARG A 115 -6.52 -2.52 -9.39
N ALA A 116 -5.39 -2.30 -8.72
CA ALA A 116 -4.74 -3.31 -7.91
C ALA A 116 -5.66 -3.81 -6.77
N LEU A 117 -6.34 -2.92 -6.06
CA LEU A 117 -7.29 -3.29 -4.99
C LEU A 117 -8.44 -4.17 -5.50
N ARG A 118 -8.96 -3.90 -6.69
CA ARG A 118 -10.05 -4.72 -7.29
C ARG A 118 -9.57 -6.11 -7.66
N GLU A 119 -8.34 -6.22 -8.15
CA GLU A 119 -7.71 -7.47 -8.59
C GLU A 119 -7.11 -8.30 -7.45
N ALA A 120 -6.86 -7.69 -6.29
CA ALA A 120 -6.24 -8.32 -5.14
C ALA A 120 -7.06 -9.50 -4.61
N ARG A 121 -6.41 -10.66 -4.44
CA ARG A 121 -7.00 -11.92 -3.98
C ARG A 121 -6.61 -12.29 -2.56
N GLY A 122 -5.61 -11.62 -1.99
CA GLY A 122 -5.09 -11.92 -0.66
C GLY A 122 -6.09 -11.67 0.47
N SER A 123 -5.97 -12.44 1.52
CA SER A 123 -6.67 -12.24 2.80
C SER A 123 -6.18 -11.00 3.52
N PHE A 124 -4.92 -10.63 3.29
CA PHE A 124 -4.32 -9.36 3.73
C PHE A 124 -3.73 -8.61 2.53
N ILE A 125 -3.66 -7.29 2.68
CA ILE A 125 -3.17 -6.37 1.64
C ILE A 125 -2.15 -5.41 2.24
N THR A 126 -1.13 -5.12 1.46
CA THR A 126 -0.17 -4.04 1.70
C THR A 126 0.16 -3.36 0.39
N HIS A 127 0.87 -2.25 0.45
CA HIS A 127 1.30 -1.48 -0.70
C HIS A 127 2.80 -1.22 -0.62
N LEU A 128 3.46 -1.13 -1.76
CA LEU A 128 4.84 -0.69 -1.85
C LEU A 128 4.97 0.27 -3.02
N ASP A 129 5.59 1.42 -2.81
CA ASP A 129 5.91 2.34 -3.87
C ASP A 129 7.02 1.74 -4.77
N ASP A 130 7.02 2.09 -6.05
CA ASP A 130 7.87 1.47 -7.08
C ASP A 130 9.35 1.82 -6.99
N ASP A 131 9.72 2.57 -5.95
CA ASP A 131 11.09 3.02 -5.62
C ASP A 131 11.53 2.69 -4.18
N ASP A 132 10.70 1.98 -3.42
CA ASP A 132 10.93 1.63 -2.02
C ASP A 132 11.38 0.17 -1.82
N GLU A 133 11.84 -0.14 -0.62
CA GLU A 133 12.24 -1.49 -0.21
C GLU A 133 11.64 -1.91 1.14
N TYR A 134 11.24 -3.17 1.26
CA TYR A 134 10.90 -3.81 2.53
C TYR A 134 12.09 -4.54 3.15
N THR A 135 12.13 -4.59 4.49
CA THR A 135 12.99 -5.57 5.19
C THR A 135 12.48 -6.99 4.95
N PRO A 136 13.37 -8.01 4.96
CA PRO A 136 12.99 -9.37 4.56
C PRO A 136 11.90 -10.03 5.41
N ASP A 137 11.73 -9.63 6.66
CA ASP A 137 10.81 -10.23 7.65
C ASP A 137 9.49 -9.46 7.85
N ARG A 138 9.29 -8.41 7.07
CA ARG A 138 8.17 -7.48 7.28
C ARG A 138 6.80 -8.14 7.23
N ILE A 139 6.55 -8.95 6.22
CA ILE A 139 5.22 -9.57 6.03
C ILE A 139 4.89 -10.51 7.17
N GLU A 140 5.84 -11.35 7.57
CA GLU A 140 5.68 -12.31 8.67
C GLU A 140 5.42 -11.60 10.01
N LYS A 141 6.20 -10.57 10.32
CA LYS A 141 6.03 -9.75 11.54
C LYS A 141 4.65 -9.08 11.61
N LEU A 142 4.17 -8.52 10.49
CA LEU A 142 2.88 -7.84 10.47
C LEU A 142 1.69 -8.81 10.51
N LEU A 143 1.80 -9.98 9.91
CA LEU A 143 0.83 -11.06 10.09
C LEU A 143 0.74 -11.50 11.55
N THR A 144 1.88 -11.73 12.19
CA THR A 144 1.97 -12.10 13.61
C THR A 144 1.35 -11.00 14.49
N LEU A 145 1.67 -9.73 14.24
CA LEU A 145 1.11 -8.60 14.98
C LEU A 145 -0.42 -8.57 14.88
N LEU A 146 -0.98 -8.65 13.67
CA LEU A 146 -2.43 -8.57 13.49
C LEU A 146 -3.15 -9.74 14.17
N ARG A 147 -2.61 -10.94 14.09
CA ARG A 147 -3.15 -12.13 14.77
C ARG A 147 -3.11 -11.97 16.28
N HIS A 148 -1.96 -11.62 16.84
CA HIS A 148 -1.77 -11.48 18.28
C HIS A 148 -2.66 -10.40 18.88
N THR A 149 -2.78 -9.25 18.23
CA THR A 149 -3.57 -8.11 18.71
C THR A 149 -5.04 -8.17 18.32
N ARG A 150 -5.43 -9.13 17.48
CA ARG A 150 -6.75 -9.17 16.83
C ARG A 150 -7.11 -7.81 16.23
N SER A 151 -6.15 -7.21 15.51
CA SER A 151 -6.30 -5.96 14.80
C SER A 151 -6.46 -6.23 13.31
N ASP A 152 -7.13 -5.35 12.59
CA ASP A 152 -7.38 -5.51 11.16
C ASP A 152 -6.67 -4.47 10.28
N PHE A 153 -5.83 -3.66 10.94
CA PHE A 153 -4.94 -2.71 10.29
C PHE A 153 -3.65 -2.57 11.11
N ALA A 154 -2.51 -2.51 10.46
CA ALA A 154 -1.22 -2.29 11.10
C ALA A 154 -0.42 -1.20 10.36
N PHE A 155 0.48 -0.54 11.09
CA PHE A 155 1.49 0.36 10.55
C PHE A 155 2.78 0.24 11.36
N HIS A 156 3.87 0.75 10.81
CA HIS A 156 5.19 0.64 11.42
C HIS A 156 6.09 1.85 11.10
N PRO A 157 7.18 2.06 11.87
CA PRO A 157 8.25 3.00 11.56
C PRO A 157 8.90 2.73 10.21
N PHE A 158 9.51 3.75 9.64
CA PHE A 158 10.25 3.64 8.39
C PHE A 158 11.44 4.60 8.37
N ARG A 159 12.44 4.26 7.56
CA ARG A 159 13.57 5.12 7.27
C ARG A 159 13.33 5.84 5.95
N ALA A 160 13.44 7.16 5.93
CA ALA A 160 13.22 7.98 4.74
C ALA A 160 14.45 8.78 4.36
N GLN A 161 14.74 8.85 3.06
CA GLN A 161 15.73 9.75 2.52
C GLN A 161 15.18 11.17 2.38
N LEU A 162 15.90 12.16 2.85
CA LEU A 162 15.54 13.57 2.77
C LEU A 162 16.07 14.22 1.47
N LYS A 163 15.65 15.47 1.20
CA LYS A 163 16.02 16.22 -0.01
C LYS A 163 17.52 16.43 -0.17
N ASP A 164 18.23 16.54 0.94
CA ASP A 164 19.69 16.72 0.99
C ASP A 164 20.48 15.41 0.91
N GLY A 165 19.76 14.27 0.72
CA GLY A 165 20.34 12.93 0.68
C GLY A 165 20.57 12.30 2.07
N SER A 166 20.40 13.03 3.16
CA SER A 166 20.48 12.49 4.51
C SER A 166 19.30 11.54 4.81
N TRP A 167 19.41 10.78 5.90
CA TRP A 167 18.40 9.82 6.31
C TRP A 167 17.70 10.25 7.59
N TRP A 168 16.41 10.06 7.64
CA TRP A 168 15.56 10.28 8.79
C TRP A 168 14.83 9.00 9.18
N ASP A 169 15.01 8.59 10.44
CA ASP A 169 14.25 7.45 10.99
C ASP A 169 12.94 7.97 11.56
N ASN A 170 11.85 7.74 10.81
CA ASN A 170 10.52 8.11 11.24
C ASN A 170 10.01 7.07 12.25
N PRO A 171 9.83 7.43 13.53
CA PRO A 171 9.41 6.49 14.56
C PRO A 171 7.94 6.07 14.45
N ALA A 172 7.16 6.72 13.58
CA ALA A 172 5.72 6.51 13.42
C ALA A 172 4.99 6.35 14.78
N PRO A 173 5.07 7.34 15.69
CA PRO A 173 4.57 7.17 17.07
C PRO A 173 3.05 7.08 17.11
N ARG A 174 2.37 7.61 16.11
CA ARG A 174 0.91 7.69 16.00
C ARG A 174 0.47 7.46 14.57
N PHE A 175 -0.77 6.99 14.41
CA PHE A 175 -1.40 6.85 13.10
C PHE A 175 -1.95 8.20 12.63
N GLU A 176 -1.09 9.03 12.08
CA GLU A 176 -1.37 10.41 11.66
C GLU A 176 -0.58 10.77 10.38
N LEU A 177 -1.03 11.84 9.71
CA LEU A 177 -0.33 12.40 8.56
C LEU A 177 1.14 12.71 8.90
N GLY A 178 2.05 12.34 8.01
CA GLY A 178 3.50 12.50 8.19
C GLY A 178 4.18 11.35 8.93
N TYR A 179 3.41 10.46 9.61
CA TYR A 179 3.95 9.28 10.28
C TYR A 179 3.56 7.96 9.59
N VAL A 180 2.74 8.03 8.57
CA VAL A 180 2.26 6.87 7.81
C VAL A 180 2.39 7.18 6.32
N THR A 181 2.87 6.21 5.53
CA THR A 181 2.97 6.30 4.08
C THR A 181 2.23 5.13 3.43
N THR A 182 2.03 5.20 2.12
CA THR A 182 1.53 4.10 1.29
C THR A 182 2.19 2.77 1.66
N SER A 183 3.51 2.75 1.74
CA SER A 183 4.33 1.54 1.94
C SER A 183 4.42 1.06 3.39
N SER A 184 4.00 1.87 4.39
CA SER A 184 4.15 1.53 5.81
C SER A 184 2.94 0.82 6.44
N VAL A 185 1.93 0.46 5.66
CA VAL A 185 0.67 -0.14 6.17
C VAL A 185 0.47 -1.58 5.74
N PHE A 186 -0.32 -2.32 6.54
CA PHE A 186 -0.71 -3.70 6.28
C PHE A 186 -2.09 -3.96 6.87
N TYR A 187 -3.03 -4.56 6.13
CA TYR A 187 -4.40 -4.65 6.62
C TYR A 187 -5.19 -5.83 6.04
N HIS A 188 -6.26 -6.21 6.75
CA HIS A 188 -7.24 -7.20 6.31
C HIS A 188 -7.94 -6.75 5.03
N SER A 189 -8.14 -7.65 4.07
CA SER A 189 -8.76 -7.40 2.76
C SER A 189 -10.17 -6.81 2.81
N PHE A 190 -10.85 -6.86 3.96
CA PHE A 190 -12.12 -6.15 4.19
C PHE A 190 -12.05 -4.68 3.77
N TRP A 191 -10.91 -4.03 4.01
CA TRP A 191 -10.69 -2.60 3.73
C TRP A 191 -10.38 -2.28 2.27
N LYS A 192 -10.26 -3.27 1.38
CA LYS A 192 -9.96 -3.03 -0.03
C LYS A 192 -11.06 -2.28 -0.79
N SER A 193 -12.30 -2.33 -0.29
CA SER A 193 -13.43 -1.60 -0.86
C SER A 193 -13.37 -0.08 -0.64
N ILE A 194 -12.51 0.38 0.26
CA ILE A 194 -12.22 1.80 0.43
C ILE A 194 -11.14 2.17 -0.58
N GLU A 195 -11.56 2.69 -1.71
CA GLU A 195 -10.66 3.07 -2.81
C GLU A 195 -9.89 4.36 -2.53
N TRP A 196 -8.84 4.58 -3.31
CA TRP A 196 -8.08 5.83 -3.36
C TRP A 196 -8.94 6.91 -4.02
N ASP A 197 -8.98 8.09 -3.42
CA ASP A 197 -9.77 9.20 -3.91
C ASP A 197 -8.96 10.03 -4.90
N LEU A 198 -9.36 10.01 -6.17
CA LEU A 198 -8.72 10.76 -7.24
C LEU A 198 -8.85 12.30 -7.05
N GLU A 199 -9.71 12.72 -6.14
CA GLU A 199 -9.93 14.13 -5.81
C GLU A 199 -9.43 14.52 -4.41
N ALA A 200 -8.58 13.67 -3.76
CA ALA A 200 -8.03 13.94 -2.43
C ALA A 200 -7.31 15.31 -2.37
N TRP A 201 -6.69 15.73 -3.47
CA TRP A 201 -6.06 17.04 -3.62
C TRP A 201 -6.99 18.22 -3.33
N ARG A 202 -8.32 18.08 -3.51
CA ARG A 202 -9.31 19.12 -3.17
C ARG A 202 -9.42 19.36 -1.67
N TYR A 203 -8.96 18.42 -0.86
CA TYR A 203 -8.94 18.52 0.59
C TYR A 203 -7.54 18.84 1.12
N ALA A 204 -6.58 19.17 0.22
CA ALA A 204 -5.15 19.34 0.54
C ALA A 204 -4.55 18.13 1.30
N GLU A 205 -4.99 16.92 0.94
CA GLU A 205 -4.54 15.67 1.55
C GLU A 205 -3.87 14.77 0.49
N PRO A 206 -2.69 14.16 0.81
CA PRO A 206 -2.17 13.06 0.02
C PRO A 206 -3.17 11.89 -0.04
N GLY A 207 -3.26 11.21 -1.18
CA GLY A 207 -4.25 10.16 -1.44
C GLY A 207 -4.19 9.00 -0.46
N ASP A 208 -2.98 8.62 -0.02
CA ASP A 208 -2.76 7.61 1.00
C ASP A 208 -3.36 8.01 2.35
N TRP A 209 -3.03 9.20 2.84
CA TRP A 209 -3.60 9.68 4.10
C TRP A 209 -5.12 9.85 4.01
N ASN A 210 -5.64 10.39 2.91
CA ASN A 210 -7.08 10.53 2.69
C ASN A 210 -7.79 9.16 2.82
N ARG A 211 -7.24 8.11 2.21
CA ARG A 211 -7.74 6.75 2.30
C ARG A 211 -7.63 6.18 3.71
N PHE A 212 -6.46 6.26 4.33
CA PHE A 212 -6.21 5.69 5.67
C PHE A 212 -7.03 6.38 6.76
N ARG A 213 -7.20 7.70 6.66
CA ARG A 213 -8.07 8.46 7.54
C ARG A 213 -9.53 7.99 7.45
N LYS A 214 -10.04 7.70 6.24
CA LYS A 214 -11.37 7.12 6.04
C LYS A 214 -11.49 5.74 6.71
N ILE A 215 -10.51 4.87 6.54
CA ILE A 215 -10.47 3.54 7.17
C ILE A 215 -10.46 3.68 8.70
N ARG A 216 -9.62 4.55 9.27
CA ARG A 216 -9.60 4.86 10.71
C ARG A 216 -10.97 5.36 11.19
N PHE A 217 -11.58 6.30 10.46
CA PHE A 217 -12.91 6.84 10.79
C PHE A 217 -13.99 5.76 10.82
N LEU A 218 -13.93 4.79 9.92
CA LEU A 218 -14.83 3.65 9.86
C LEU A 218 -14.61 2.64 10.98
N GLY A 219 -13.62 2.83 11.84
CA GLY A 219 -13.39 2.02 13.03
C GLY A 219 -12.47 0.83 12.82
N ALA A 220 -11.45 0.96 11.95
CA ALA A 220 -10.36 -0.01 11.91
C ALA A 220 -9.70 -0.14 13.28
N LYS A 221 -9.43 -1.38 13.71
CA LYS A 221 -8.62 -1.66 14.88
C LYS A 221 -7.16 -1.65 14.47
N ILE A 222 -6.46 -0.58 14.84
CA ILE A 222 -5.12 -0.29 14.35
C ILE A 222 -4.08 -0.72 15.37
N ALA A 223 -3.12 -1.56 14.96
CA ALA A 223 -1.94 -1.92 15.72
C ALA A 223 -0.69 -1.23 15.16
N ARG A 224 0.28 -0.92 16.03
CA ARG A 224 1.58 -0.39 15.66
C ARG A 224 2.67 -1.43 15.92
N HIS A 225 3.52 -1.70 14.93
CA HIS A 225 4.77 -2.45 15.14
C HIS A 225 5.89 -1.51 15.59
N SER A 226 6.85 -2.01 16.38
CA SER A 226 7.99 -1.21 16.86
C SER A 226 9.10 -1.04 15.84
N ASP A 227 9.30 -2.04 14.99
CA ASP A 227 10.45 -2.11 14.07
C ASP A 227 10.24 -1.23 12.83
N SER A 228 11.34 -0.63 12.38
CA SER A 228 11.41 0.03 11.07
C SER A 228 11.57 -1.04 9.99
N MET A 229 10.59 -1.17 9.09
CA MET A 229 10.53 -2.27 8.11
C MET A 229 10.37 -1.80 6.67
N LEU A 230 10.63 -0.52 6.42
CA LEU A 230 10.58 0.12 5.11
C LEU A 230 11.74 1.08 4.98
N VAL A 231 12.39 1.07 3.81
CA VAL A 231 13.30 2.12 3.36
C VAL A 231 12.60 2.88 2.25
N HIS A 232 12.29 4.14 2.54
CA HIS A 232 11.65 5.07 1.61
C HIS A 232 12.69 5.98 0.98
N TYR A 233 12.91 5.83 -0.32
CA TYR A 233 13.88 6.59 -1.08
C TYR A 233 13.25 7.86 -1.64
N ARG A 234 14.08 8.89 -1.78
CA ARG A 234 13.69 10.11 -2.46
C ARG A 234 14.40 10.20 -3.81
N GLU A 235 13.70 9.86 -4.85
CA GLU A 235 14.23 9.97 -6.20
C GLU A 235 14.29 11.45 -6.65
N GLN A 236 15.37 11.80 -7.37
CA GLN A 236 15.64 13.20 -7.74
C GLN A 236 14.57 13.82 -8.67
N ASN A 237 13.81 13.01 -9.40
CA ASN A 237 12.80 13.45 -10.39
C ASN A 237 11.35 13.19 -9.94
N GLN A 238 11.06 13.22 -8.64
CA GLN A 238 9.69 13.06 -8.15
C GLN A 238 8.72 14.18 -8.58
N ALA A 239 9.24 15.34 -8.99
CA ALA A 239 8.43 16.47 -9.44
C ALA A 239 7.78 16.30 -10.82
N ASP A 240 8.29 15.39 -11.64
CA ASP A 240 7.83 15.16 -13.04
C ASP A 240 6.76 14.08 -13.16
N ARG A 241 6.19 13.62 -12.05
CA ARG A 241 5.14 12.58 -11.99
C ARG A 241 3.75 13.09 -12.31
#